data_414f24bac8f761ea9944fa54b97ee7e9
#
_entry.id   414f24bac8f761ea9944fa54b97ee7e9
#
_cell.length_a   1.000
_cell.length_b   1.000
_cell.length_c   1.000
_cell.angle_alpha   90.00
_cell.angle_beta   90.00
_cell.angle_gamma   90.00
#
_symmetry.space_group_name_H-M   'P 1'
#
loop_
_entity.id
_entity.type
_entity.pdbx_description
1 polymer ?
#
loop_
_entity_poly.entity_id
_entity_poly.type
_entity_poly.pdbx_seq_one_letter_code
_entity_poly.pdbx_strand_id
1 'polypeptide(L)'
;MLKKTWLTAALLATCSMANAAPYIGASIGKATFDDISGSIKSNTYNASEKLEVKDNESLSGKVFGGYTFNEYISLEGAIGGYDALDGSVVTVGDMKFLAIQPKLTLPIGDRFNLFAKAGLSYFNAEFKVSNSVLTGDEGHTTFSETTVTGLYGLGAEFVITKNLALQVEWEYMKPELDVAKLGSEKVTVEAEISAFSVGMSYRF
;
A
#
# COMPACT_ATOMS: atom_id res chain seq x y z
N MET A 1 -29.91 24.07 1.87
CA MET A 1 -29.90 23.31 0.61
C MET A 1 -29.09 22.01 0.63
N LEU A 2 -28.42 21.65 1.74
CA LEU A 2 -27.59 20.42 1.83
C LEU A 2 -28.36 19.11 2.08
N LYS A 3 -29.60 19.16 2.48
CA LYS A 3 -30.38 17.94 2.87
C LYS A 3 -30.93 17.12 1.69
N LYS A 4 -30.93 17.67 0.47
CA LYS A 4 -31.45 16.97 -0.73
C LYS A 4 -30.40 16.13 -1.47
N THR A 5 -29.12 16.43 -1.31
CA THR A 5 -28.02 15.70 -1.96
C THR A 5 -27.73 14.35 -1.31
N TRP A 6 -27.97 14.20 -0.01
CA TRP A 6 -27.77 12.92 0.68
C TRP A 6 -28.81 11.85 0.32
N LEU A 7 -30.04 12.29 -0.03
CA LEU A 7 -31.09 11.36 -0.47
C LEU A 7 -30.82 10.77 -1.85
N THR A 8 -30.17 11.54 -2.73
CA THR A 8 -29.83 11.06 -4.08
C THR A 8 -28.67 10.07 -4.05
N ALA A 9 -27.71 10.25 -3.16
CA ALA A 9 -26.62 9.29 -2.96
C ALA A 9 -27.11 7.96 -2.35
N ALA A 10 -28.10 8.02 -1.45
CA ALA A 10 -28.70 6.83 -0.86
C ALA A 10 -29.57 6.04 -1.85
N LEU A 11 -30.21 6.70 -2.83
CA LEU A 11 -31.05 6.04 -3.84
C LEU A 11 -30.21 5.30 -4.90
N LEU A 12 -28.99 5.78 -5.20
CA LEU A 12 -28.07 5.09 -6.13
C LEU A 12 -27.51 3.79 -5.54
N ALA A 13 -27.47 3.64 -4.21
CA ALA A 13 -27.02 2.42 -3.54
C ALA A 13 -28.05 1.28 -3.55
N THR A 14 -29.32 1.51 -3.91
CA THR A 14 -30.37 0.49 -3.90
C THR A 14 -30.63 -0.17 -5.26
N CYS A 15 -30.02 0.29 -6.33
CA CYS A 15 -30.19 -0.30 -7.66
C CYS A 15 -29.12 -1.35 -7.92
N SER A 16 -29.57 -2.60 -8.04
CA SER A 16 -28.87 -3.79 -8.52
C SER A 16 -27.96 -4.54 -7.52
N MET A 17 -28.54 -5.22 -6.55
CA MET A 17 -27.88 -6.34 -5.86
C MET A 17 -27.67 -7.60 -6.76
N ALA A 18 -27.98 -7.51 -8.05
CA ALA A 18 -27.90 -8.65 -8.98
C ALA A 18 -26.46 -9.12 -9.29
N ASN A 19 -25.44 -8.33 -8.92
CA ASN A 19 -24.03 -8.65 -9.14
C ASN A 19 -23.20 -8.64 -7.84
N ALA A 20 -23.85 -8.68 -6.68
CA ALA A 20 -23.14 -8.75 -5.41
C ALA A 20 -22.47 -10.10 -5.26
N ALA A 21 -21.15 -10.14 -5.23
CA ALA A 21 -20.38 -11.37 -5.16
C ALA A 21 -19.04 -11.18 -4.44
N PRO A 22 -18.60 -12.17 -3.64
CA PRO A 22 -17.25 -12.19 -3.12
C PRO A 22 -16.25 -12.53 -4.23
N TYR A 23 -15.02 -12.05 -4.06
CA TYR A 23 -13.90 -12.41 -4.91
C TYR A 23 -12.62 -12.54 -4.09
N ILE A 24 -11.68 -13.31 -4.63
CA ILE A 24 -10.33 -13.46 -4.10
C ILE A 24 -9.33 -13.37 -5.24
N GLY A 25 -8.14 -12.88 -4.96
CA GLY A 25 -7.09 -12.79 -5.97
C GLY A 25 -5.71 -12.68 -5.36
N ALA A 26 -4.72 -12.72 -6.25
CA ALA A 26 -3.33 -12.49 -5.92
C ALA A 26 -2.65 -11.70 -7.02
N SER A 27 -1.64 -10.94 -6.67
CA SER A 27 -0.80 -10.19 -7.62
C SER A 27 0.66 -10.24 -7.20
N ILE A 28 1.52 -10.09 -8.21
CA ILE A 28 2.96 -9.95 -8.06
C ILE A 28 3.41 -8.76 -8.90
N GLY A 29 4.44 -8.07 -8.45
CA GLY A 29 4.88 -6.85 -9.11
C GLY A 29 6.21 -6.35 -8.63
N LYS A 30 6.51 -5.12 -8.98
CA LYS A 30 7.68 -4.36 -8.57
C LYS A 30 7.24 -3.13 -7.80
N ALA A 31 7.91 -2.88 -6.69
CA ALA A 31 7.79 -1.64 -5.94
C ALA A 31 9.07 -0.82 -6.12
N THR A 32 8.90 0.48 -6.26
CA THR A 32 9.97 1.47 -6.29
C THR A 32 9.84 2.35 -5.06
N PHE A 33 10.95 2.54 -4.38
CA PHE A 33 11.05 3.36 -3.18
C PHE A 33 11.73 4.67 -3.56
N ASP A 34 10.92 5.72 -3.69
CA ASP A 34 11.40 7.06 -4.04
C ASP A 34 11.45 7.95 -2.81
N ASP A 35 12.26 9.00 -2.89
CA ASP A 35 12.33 10.09 -1.88
C ASP A 35 12.35 9.60 -0.41
N ILE A 36 13.26 8.67 -0.09
CA ILE A 36 13.50 8.29 1.30
C ILE A 36 14.16 9.49 1.99
N SER A 37 13.43 10.13 2.90
CA SER A 37 13.91 11.30 3.64
C SER A 37 13.85 11.06 5.15
N GLY A 38 14.97 11.33 5.81
CA GLY A 38 15.04 11.39 7.26
C GLY A 38 14.80 12.82 7.74
N SER A 39 13.85 13.05 8.63
CA SER A 39 13.63 14.34 9.27
C SER A 39 13.83 14.25 10.77
N ILE A 40 14.62 15.17 11.32
CA ILE A 40 14.79 15.34 12.76
C ILE A 40 13.96 16.55 13.17
N LYS A 41 12.89 16.34 13.93
CA LYS A 41 12.06 17.41 14.49
C LYS A 41 12.44 17.61 15.94
N SER A 42 13.08 18.77 16.24
CA SER A 42 13.31 19.30 17.59
C SER A 42 12.49 20.56 17.79
N ASN A 43 12.16 20.91 19.03
CA ASN A 43 11.46 22.17 19.37
C ASN A 43 12.20 23.42 18.89
N THR A 44 13.49 23.31 18.52
CA THR A 44 14.34 24.44 18.17
C THR A 44 14.95 24.35 16.76
N TYR A 45 14.90 23.16 16.12
CA TYR A 45 15.57 22.92 14.85
C TYR A 45 14.83 21.84 14.03
N ASN A 46 14.64 22.09 12.74
CA ASN A 46 14.11 21.14 11.79
C ASN A 46 15.17 20.91 10.70
N ALA A 47 15.70 19.70 10.61
CA ALA A 47 16.58 19.29 9.53
C ALA A 47 15.94 18.10 8.79
N SER A 48 15.95 18.15 7.47
CA SER A 48 15.60 17.02 6.63
C SER A 48 16.71 16.75 5.63
N GLU A 49 17.11 15.51 5.51
CA GLU A 49 18.15 15.07 4.58
C GLU A 49 17.59 13.92 3.73
N LYS A 50 17.83 13.99 2.40
CA LYS A 50 17.47 12.89 1.50
C LYS A 50 18.50 11.77 1.62
N LEU A 51 18.03 10.55 1.83
CA LEU A 51 18.86 9.37 1.88
C LEU A 51 18.89 8.74 0.47
N GLU A 52 20.06 8.74 -0.18
CA GLU A 52 20.22 8.01 -1.44
C GLU A 52 20.34 6.51 -1.17
N VAL A 53 19.37 5.74 -1.65
CA VAL A 53 19.40 4.28 -1.66
C VAL A 53 19.89 3.81 -3.02
N LYS A 54 20.91 2.96 -3.05
CA LYS A 54 21.58 2.50 -4.26
C LYS A 54 20.72 1.56 -5.10
N ASP A 55 19.78 0.85 -4.47
CA ASP A 55 18.84 -0.07 -5.12
C ASP A 55 17.45 0.21 -4.54
N ASN A 56 16.64 0.92 -5.31
CA ASN A 56 15.33 1.40 -4.87
C ASN A 56 14.17 0.53 -5.39
N GLU A 57 14.45 -0.62 -5.97
CA GLU A 57 13.45 -1.54 -6.50
C GLU A 57 13.37 -2.81 -5.67
N SER A 58 12.15 -3.26 -5.41
CA SER A 58 11.85 -4.48 -4.66
C SER A 58 10.75 -5.30 -5.33
N LEU A 59 10.79 -6.61 -5.18
CA LEU A 59 9.66 -7.46 -5.56
C LEU A 59 8.50 -7.22 -4.61
N SER A 60 7.30 -7.12 -5.14
CA SER A 60 6.07 -6.99 -4.37
C SER A 60 5.13 -8.16 -4.63
N GLY A 61 4.40 -8.57 -3.59
CA GLY A 61 3.37 -9.58 -3.69
C GLY A 61 2.22 -9.32 -2.73
N LYS A 62 0.99 -9.56 -3.17
CA LYS A 62 -0.17 -9.47 -2.29
C LYS A 62 -1.23 -10.51 -2.64
N VAL A 63 -1.98 -10.91 -1.61
CA VAL A 63 -3.25 -11.61 -1.71
C VAL A 63 -4.34 -10.65 -1.29
N PHE A 64 -5.43 -10.63 -2.02
CA PHE A 64 -6.55 -9.73 -1.74
C PHE A 64 -7.87 -10.48 -1.85
N GLY A 65 -8.86 -9.98 -1.14
CA GLY A 65 -10.22 -10.49 -1.22
C GLY A 65 -11.19 -9.36 -0.98
N GLY A 66 -12.35 -9.46 -1.61
CA GLY A 66 -13.31 -8.37 -1.52
C GLY A 66 -14.74 -8.83 -1.75
N TYR A 67 -15.62 -7.88 -1.57
CA TYR A 67 -17.04 -8.04 -1.84
C TYR A 67 -17.52 -6.92 -2.76
N THR A 68 -18.05 -7.31 -3.90
CA THR A 68 -18.68 -6.40 -4.87
C THR A 68 -20.12 -6.17 -4.44
N PHE A 69 -20.50 -4.93 -4.18
CA PHE A 69 -21.87 -4.54 -3.83
C PHE A 69 -22.73 -4.33 -5.08
N ASN A 70 -22.13 -3.79 -6.13
CA ASN A 70 -22.70 -3.59 -7.44
C ASN A 70 -21.57 -3.48 -8.49
N GLU A 71 -21.88 -3.30 -9.75
CA GLU A 71 -20.88 -3.19 -10.83
C GLU A 71 -19.87 -2.04 -10.68
N TYR A 72 -20.16 -1.06 -9.81
CA TYR A 72 -19.33 0.15 -9.64
C TYR A 72 -18.57 0.17 -8.31
N ILE A 73 -19.04 -0.53 -7.28
CA ILE A 73 -18.52 -0.38 -5.91
C ILE A 73 -18.21 -1.73 -5.29
N SER A 74 -17.00 -1.86 -4.78
CA SER A 74 -16.54 -3.01 -4.00
C SER A 74 -15.79 -2.53 -2.75
N LEU A 75 -15.67 -3.42 -1.77
CA LEU A 75 -14.74 -3.25 -0.65
C LEU A 75 -13.71 -4.38 -0.73
N GLU A 76 -12.44 -4.04 -0.69
CA GLU A 76 -11.33 -4.98 -0.80
C GLU A 76 -10.44 -4.91 0.44
N GLY A 77 -10.04 -6.07 0.95
CA GLY A 77 -8.98 -6.24 1.93
C GLY A 77 -7.78 -6.90 1.27
N ALA A 78 -6.56 -6.51 1.63
CA ALA A 78 -5.34 -7.06 1.08
C ALA A 78 -4.29 -7.30 2.16
N ILE A 79 -3.52 -8.37 2.00
CA ILE A 79 -2.30 -8.65 2.78
C ILE A 79 -1.18 -8.83 1.78
N GLY A 80 -0.09 -8.12 1.98
CA GLY A 80 1.05 -8.19 1.07
C GLY A 80 2.35 -7.78 1.72
N GLY A 81 3.39 -7.73 0.91
CA GLY A 81 4.70 -7.33 1.34
C GLY A 81 5.61 -6.97 0.17
N TYR A 82 6.75 -6.44 0.56
CA TYR A 82 7.86 -6.10 -0.32
C TYR A 82 9.11 -6.81 0.20
N ASP A 83 9.93 -7.30 -0.71
CA ASP A 83 11.22 -7.90 -0.35
C ASP A 83 12.16 -6.87 0.26
N ALA A 84 13.15 -7.36 1.00
CA ALA A 84 14.16 -6.53 1.63
C ALA A 84 14.94 -5.68 0.61
N LEU A 85 15.32 -4.48 1.03
CA LEU A 85 16.21 -3.58 0.30
C LEU A 85 17.60 -3.63 0.92
N ASP A 86 18.61 -4.03 0.15
CA ASP A 86 19.99 -4.08 0.61
C ASP A 86 20.63 -2.69 0.54
N GLY A 87 20.89 -2.11 1.70
CA GLY A 87 21.68 -0.88 1.86
C GLY A 87 23.07 -1.18 2.43
N SER A 88 24.03 -0.32 2.13
CA SER A 88 25.43 -0.52 2.57
C SER A 88 25.63 -0.39 4.08
N VAL A 89 24.74 0.26 4.82
CA VAL A 89 24.83 0.51 6.27
C VAL A 89 23.57 0.05 7.01
N VAL A 90 22.40 0.15 6.39
CA VAL A 90 21.11 -0.25 6.94
C VAL A 90 20.40 -1.10 5.89
N THR A 91 20.09 -2.33 6.25
CA THR A 91 19.21 -3.19 5.45
C THR A 91 17.79 -2.99 5.94
N VAL A 92 16.89 -2.57 5.04
CA VAL A 92 15.46 -2.60 5.32
C VAL A 92 15.01 -4.04 5.08
N GLY A 93 14.62 -4.74 6.13
CA GLY A 93 14.16 -6.13 6.07
C GLY A 93 12.77 -6.25 5.43
N ASP A 94 12.14 -7.39 5.63
CA ASP A 94 10.80 -7.66 5.10
C ASP A 94 9.80 -6.59 5.51
N MET A 95 9.14 -6.02 4.51
CA MET A 95 8.06 -5.05 4.71
C MET A 95 6.73 -5.75 4.45
N LYS A 96 5.78 -5.58 5.38
CA LYS A 96 4.46 -6.22 5.30
C LYS A 96 3.36 -5.19 5.47
N PHE A 97 2.24 -5.42 4.83
CA PHE A 97 1.07 -4.56 5.01
C PHE A 97 -0.23 -5.33 5.04
N LEU A 98 -1.19 -4.76 5.78
CA LEU A 98 -2.60 -5.14 5.78
C LEU A 98 -3.40 -3.91 5.38
N ALA A 99 -4.22 -4.01 4.33
CA ALA A 99 -4.97 -2.88 3.80
C ALA A 99 -6.46 -3.16 3.72
N ILE A 100 -7.24 -2.08 3.81
CA ILE A 100 -8.67 -2.06 3.50
C ILE A 100 -8.96 -0.88 2.60
N GLN A 101 -9.64 -1.14 1.46
CA GLN A 101 -9.82 -0.17 0.38
C GLN A 101 -11.20 -0.31 -0.26
N PRO A 102 -12.05 0.72 -0.25
CA PRO A 102 -13.09 0.89 -1.25
C PRO A 102 -12.48 0.89 -2.67
N LYS A 103 -13.11 0.15 -3.57
CA LYS A 103 -12.75 0.05 -4.98
C LYS A 103 -13.92 0.58 -5.81
N LEU A 104 -13.67 1.60 -6.61
CA LEU A 104 -14.58 2.13 -7.62
C LEU A 104 -14.21 1.55 -8.97
N THR A 105 -15.17 0.96 -9.67
CA THR A 105 -14.99 0.31 -10.97
C THR A 105 -15.82 1.04 -12.02
N LEU A 106 -15.22 1.30 -13.16
CA LEU A 106 -15.87 1.85 -14.36
C LEU A 106 -15.83 0.77 -15.45
N PRO A 107 -16.95 0.08 -15.73
CA PRO A 107 -17.03 -0.87 -16.83
C PRO A 107 -16.89 -0.15 -18.19
N ILE A 108 -16.04 -0.70 -19.06
CA ILE A 108 -15.84 -0.23 -20.44
C ILE A 108 -16.14 -1.40 -21.38
N GLY A 109 -17.40 -1.50 -21.79
CA GLY A 109 -17.89 -2.65 -22.55
C GLY A 109 -18.00 -3.91 -21.69
N ASP A 110 -17.97 -5.09 -22.34
CA ASP A 110 -18.34 -6.36 -21.70
C ASP A 110 -17.20 -7.03 -20.93
N ARG A 111 -15.95 -6.64 -21.18
CA ARG A 111 -14.77 -7.36 -20.65
C ARG A 111 -13.70 -6.48 -20.02
N PHE A 112 -13.77 -5.20 -20.19
CA PHE A 112 -12.74 -4.28 -19.73
C PHE A 112 -13.29 -3.35 -18.67
N ASN A 113 -12.59 -3.24 -17.54
CA ASN A 113 -12.94 -2.37 -16.44
C ASN A 113 -11.74 -1.51 -16.08
N LEU A 114 -11.94 -0.23 -15.82
CA LEU A 114 -10.98 0.59 -15.09
C LEU A 114 -11.40 0.64 -13.63
N PHE A 115 -10.44 0.73 -12.74
CA PHE A 115 -10.76 0.89 -11.32
C PHE A 115 -9.82 1.86 -10.62
N ALA A 116 -10.33 2.45 -9.55
CA ALA A 116 -9.58 3.25 -8.60
C ALA A 116 -9.87 2.73 -7.19
N LYS A 117 -8.84 2.75 -6.33
CA LYS A 117 -8.93 2.37 -4.93
C LYS A 117 -8.37 3.48 -4.05
N ALA A 118 -8.93 3.66 -2.88
CA ALA A 118 -8.36 4.52 -1.86
C ALA A 118 -8.71 3.95 -0.48
N GLY A 119 -7.73 3.85 0.41
CA GLY A 119 -7.97 3.25 1.71
C GLY A 119 -6.83 3.47 2.68
N LEU A 120 -6.80 2.63 3.70
CA LEU A 120 -5.79 2.66 4.75
C LEU A 120 -4.99 1.36 4.72
N SER A 121 -3.69 1.51 4.95
CA SER A 121 -2.74 0.42 5.09
C SER A 121 -2.09 0.47 6.47
N TYR A 122 -2.14 -0.63 7.19
CA TYR A 122 -1.32 -0.91 8.36
C TYR A 122 0.00 -1.50 7.88
N PHE A 123 1.04 -0.67 7.87
CA PHE A 123 2.34 -0.98 7.30
C PHE A 123 3.35 -1.27 8.41
N ASN A 124 4.10 -2.35 8.28
CA ASN A 124 5.16 -2.76 9.18
C ASN A 124 6.46 -2.91 8.39
N ALA A 125 7.54 -2.31 8.87
CA ALA A 125 8.87 -2.46 8.32
C ALA A 125 9.86 -2.89 9.40
N GLU A 126 10.75 -3.82 9.05
CA GLU A 126 11.85 -4.26 9.89
C GLU A 126 13.15 -3.61 9.43
N PHE A 127 13.86 -2.96 10.33
CA PHE A 127 15.17 -2.36 10.09
C PHE A 127 16.25 -3.16 10.79
N LYS A 128 17.26 -3.60 10.04
CA LYS A 128 18.45 -4.27 10.57
C LYS A 128 19.63 -3.31 10.49
N VAL A 129 20.12 -2.89 11.66
CA VAL A 129 21.29 -2.02 11.77
C VAL A 129 22.48 -2.87 12.23
N SER A 130 23.60 -2.78 11.52
CA SER A 130 24.82 -3.48 11.89
C SER A 130 25.38 -2.91 13.19
N ASN A 131 25.61 -3.78 14.19
CA ASN A 131 26.19 -3.40 15.48
C ASN A 131 27.63 -2.89 15.37
N SER A 132 28.34 -3.20 14.28
CA SER A 132 29.67 -2.68 14.04
C SER A 132 29.72 -1.15 13.95
N VAL A 133 28.60 -0.51 13.59
CA VAL A 133 28.44 0.96 13.53
C VAL A 133 28.06 1.55 14.89
N LEU A 134 27.38 0.76 15.75
CA LEU A 134 26.87 1.22 17.06
C LEU A 134 27.81 0.90 18.22
N THR A 135 28.42 -0.28 18.24
CA THR A 135 29.20 -0.75 19.41
C THR A 135 30.54 -1.42 19.02
N GLY A 136 30.82 -1.59 17.73
CA GLY A 136 32.04 -2.28 17.27
C GLY A 136 32.01 -3.80 17.37
N ASP A 137 30.89 -4.40 17.80
CA ASP A 137 30.70 -5.85 17.90
C ASP A 137 30.05 -6.43 16.62
N GLU A 138 30.33 -7.71 16.32
CA GLU A 138 29.66 -8.44 15.26
C GLU A 138 28.22 -8.78 15.66
N GLY A 139 27.24 -8.30 14.89
CA GLY A 139 25.82 -8.57 15.11
C GLY A 139 24.92 -7.55 14.42
N HIS A 140 23.62 -7.80 14.45
CA HIS A 140 22.60 -6.91 13.93
C HIS A 140 21.53 -6.66 15.00
N THR A 141 21.14 -5.41 15.19
CA THR A 141 19.98 -5.06 16.01
C THR A 141 18.79 -4.83 15.09
N THR A 142 17.70 -5.55 15.33
CA THR A 142 16.47 -5.46 14.55
C THR A 142 15.49 -4.55 15.27
N PHE A 143 14.99 -3.55 14.59
CA PHE A 143 13.90 -2.68 15.02
C PHE A 143 12.71 -2.91 14.09
N SER A 144 11.52 -3.05 14.68
CA SER A 144 10.27 -3.18 13.92
C SER A 144 9.40 -1.98 14.24
N GLU A 145 9.02 -1.24 13.20
CA GLU A 145 8.16 -0.09 13.32
C GLU A 145 6.89 -0.26 12.48
N THR A 146 5.81 0.27 13.00
CA THR A 146 4.50 0.14 12.39
C THR A 146 3.83 1.49 12.26
N THR A 147 3.21 1.73 11.11
CA THR A 147 2.45 2.95 10.85
C THR A 147 1.15 2.67 10.10
N VAL A 148 0.19 3.58 10.22
CA VAL A 148 -1.01 3.58 9.39
C VAL A 148 -0.87 4.69 8.36
N THR A 149 -0.97 4.32 7.08
CA THR A 149 -0.81 5.26 5.97
C THR A 149 -1.96 5.15 4.98
N GLY A 150 -2.17 6.21 4.19
CA GLY A 150 -3.08 6.17 3.04
C GLY A 150 -2.51 5.28 1.94
N LEU A 151 -3.37 4.49 1.30
CA LEU A 151 -3.04 3.65 0.15
C LEU A 151 -3.99 4.00 -0.98
N TYR A 152 -3.43 4.31 -2.15
CA TYR A 152 -4.15 4.70 -3.35
C TYR A 152 -3.77 3.76 -4.48
N GLY A 153 -4.74 3.36 -5.29
CA GLY A 153 -4.52 2.47 -6.42
C GLY A 153 -5.32 2.88 -7.65
N LEU A 154 -4.73 2.67 -8.81
CA LEU A 154 -5.38 2.80 -10.11
C LEU A 154 -5.05 1.55 -10.94
N GLY A 155 -6.03 1.05 -11.69
CA GLY A 155 -5.77 -0.13 -12.49
C GLY A 155 -6.80 -0.41 -13.55
N ALA A 156 -6.54 -1.49 -14.27
CA ALA A 156 -7.42 -2.04 -15.28
C ALA A 156 -7.61 -3.54 -15.05
N GLU A 157 -8.80 -4.01 -15.32
CA GLU A 157 -9.19 -5.41 -15.20
C GLU A 157 -9.74 -5.91 -16.54
N PHE A 158 -9.28 -7.08 -16.97
CA PHE A 158 -9.80 -7.77 -18.15
C PHE A 158 -10.48 -9.07 -17.74
N VAL A 159 -11.78 -9.17 -17.99
CA VAL A 159 -12.61 -10.33 -17.69
C VAL A 159 -12.37 -11.42 -18.73
N ILE A 160 -11.65 -12.48 -18.34
CA ILE A 160 -11.33 -13.63 -19.19
C ILE A 160 -12.56 -14.55 -19.31
N THR A 161 -13.17 -14.86 -18.16
CA THR A 161 -14.42 -15.65 -18.06
C THR A 161 -15.36 -14.96 -17.08
N LYS A 162 -16.56 -15.51 -16.89
CA LYS A 162 -17.54 -14.99 -15.90
C LYS A 162 -16.96 -14.91 -14.47
N ASN A 163 -16.01 -15.78 -14.16
CA ASN A 163 -15.45 -15.92 -12.83
C ASN A 163 -13.99 -15.47 -12.72
N LEU A 164 -13.25 -15.37 -13.84
CA LEU A 164 -11.82 -15.12 -13.83
C LEU A 164 -11.51 -13.79 -14.53
N ALA A 165 -10.73 -12.96 -13.87
CA ALA A 165 -10.23 -11.72 -14.41
C ALA A 165 -8.72 -11.55 -14.19
N LEU A 166 -8.05 -10.95 -15.15
CA LEU A 166 -6.67 -10.48 -15.08
C LEU A 166 -6.69 -9.00 -14.76
N GLN A 167 -5.78 -8.53 -13.91
CA GLN A 167 -5.66 -7.11 -13.57
C GLN A 167 -4.23 -6.62 -13.63
N VAL A 168 -4.08 -5.36 -13.97
CA VAL A 168 -2.86 -4.59 -13.82
C VAL A 168 -3.17 -3.42 -12.91
N GLU A 169 -2.27 -3.12 -11.98
CA GLU A 169 -2.51 -2.12 -10.95
C GLU A 169 -1.24 -1.36 -10.62
N TRP A 170 -1.38 -0.07 -10.44
CA TRP A 170 -0.41 0.81 -9.82
C TRP A 170 -0.94 1.26 -8.47
N GLU A 171 -0.14 1.10 -7.42
CA GLU A 171 -0.44 1.50 -6.05
C GLU A 171 0.59 2.50 -5.55
N TYR A 172 0.15 3.43 -4.73
CA TYR A 172 0.99 4.43 -4.09
C TYR A 172 0.66 4.54 -2.61
N MET A 173 1.70 4.54 -1.78
CA MET A 173 1.59 4.85 -0.35
C MET A 173 2.81 5.64 0.12
N LYS A 174 2.62 6.42 1.20
CA LYS A 174 3.68 7.19 1.83
C LYS A 174 3.66 6.93 3.35
N PRO A 175 4.32 5.83 3.81
CA PRO A 175 4.44 5.56 5.23
C PRO A 175 5.42 6.53 5.90
N GLU A 176 5.02 7.02 7.07
CA GLU A 176 5.88 7.79 7.98
C GLU A 176 6.22 6.90 9.18
N LEU A 177 7.49 6.61 9.39
CA LEU A 177 7.99 5.72 10.43
C LEU A 177 8.79 6.52 11.46
N ASP A 178 8.45 6.37 12.74
CA ASP A 178 9.14 7.01 13.84
C ASP A 178 10.29 6.13 14.33
N VAL A 179 11.51 6.34 13.82
CA VAL A 179 12.65 5.43 14.02
C VAL A 179 13.33 5.60 15.36
N ALA A 180 13.33 6.79 15.97
CA ALA A 180 13.92 7.03 17.28
C ALA A 180 13.30 8.23 18.00
N LYS A 181 13.20 8.11 19.33
CA LYS A 181 12.88 9.22 20.24
C LYS A 181 14.05 9.42 21.17
N LEU A 182 14.82 10.50 20.98
CA LEU A 182 15.90 10.93 21.87
C LEU A 182 15.42 12.16 22.67
N GLY A 183 14.84 11.92 23.84
CA GLY A 183 14.29 12.98 24.68
C GLY A 183 13.13 13.72 24.02
N SER A 184 13.31 14.99 23.67
CA SER A 184 12.32 15.84 22.96
C SER A 184 12.46 15.77 21.44
N GLU A 185 13.41 15.04 20.91
CA GLU A 185 13.69 14.95 19.48
C GLU A 185 13.06 13.69 18.91
N LYS A 186 12.38 13.84 17.76
CA LYS A 186 11.72 12.77 17.03
C LYS A 186 12.40 12.62 15.68
N VAL A 187 12.92 11.44 15.40
CA VAL A 187 13.47 11.08 14.10
C VAL A 187 12.40 10.33 13.33
N THR A 188 11.91 10.93 12.25
CA THR A 188 10.90 10.35 11.38
C THR A 188 11.53 10.05 10.02
N VAL A 189 11.31 8.85 9.51
CA VAL A 189 11.67 8.45 8.15
C VAL A 189 10.40 8.37 7.32
N GLU A 190 10.37 9.10 6.23
CA GLU A 190 9.31 9.06 5.23
C GLU A 190 9.85 8.33 4.00
N ALA A 191 9.06 7.45 3.41
CA ALA A 191 9.38 6.79 2.15
C ALA A 191 8.18 6.83 1.22
N GLU A 192 8.38 7.19 -0.04
CA GLU A 192 7.36 7.10 -1.07
C GLU A 192 7.49 5.74 -1.76
N ILE A 193 6.41 4.96 -1.73
CA ILE A 193 6.36 3.61 -2.31
C ILE A 193 5.38 3.61 -3.46
N SER A 194 5.87 3.36 -4.66
CA SER A 194 5.09 3.13 -5.87
C SER A 194 5.22 1.68 -6.29
N ALA A 195 4.12 0.93 -6.43
CA ALA A 195 4.14 -0.45 -6.84
C ALA A 195 3.32 -0.66 -8.11
N PHE A 196 3.90 -1.33 -9.10
CA PHE A 196 3.20 -1.80 -10.29
C PHE A 196 3.09 -3.32 -10.25
N SER A 197 1.88 -3.85 -10.37
CA SER A 197 1.61 -5.28 -10.24
C SER A 197 0.68 -5.82 -11.32
N VAL A 198 0.83 -7.11 -11.59
CA VAL A 198 -0.09 -7.91 -12.41
C VAL A 198 -0.67 -9.00 -11.53
N GLY A 199 -1.96 -9.20 -11.62
CA GLY A 199 -2.67 -10.14 -10.77
C GLY A 199 -3.84 -10.82 -11.46
N MET A 200 -4.41 -11.75 -10.74
CA MET A 200 -5.58 -12.50 -11.17
C MET A 200 -6.58 -12.59 -10.02
N SER A 201 -7.86 -12.48 -10.34
CA SER A 201 -8.94 -12.62 -9.37
C SER A 201 -9.99 -13.62 -9.83
N TYR A 202 -10.58 -14.32 -8.87
CA TYR A 202 -11.69 -15.22 -9.06
C TYR A 202 -12.92 -14.71 -8.32
N ARG A 203 -14.02 -14.54 -9.03
CA ARG A 203 -15.34 -14.15 -8.51
C ARG A 203 -16.23 -15.37 -8.38
N PHE A 204 -16.85 -15.53 -7.23
CA PHE A 204 -17.74 -16.66 -6.91
C PHE A 204 -19.16 -16.46 -7.44
#